data_b47c67783d7a2a4804c70fafe6d48372
#
_entry.id   b47c67783d7a2a4804c70fafe6d48372
#
_cell.length_a   1.000
_cell.length_b   1.000
_cell.length_c   1.000
_cell.angle_alpha   90.00
_cell.angle_beta   90.00
_cell.angle_gamma   90.00
#
_symmetry.space_group_name_H-M   'P 1'
#
loop_
_entity.id
_entity.type
_entity.pdbx_description
1 polymer ?
#
loop_
_entity_poly.entity_id
_entity_poly.type
_entity_poly.pdbx_seq_one_letter_code
_entity_poly.pdbx_strand_id
1 'polypeptide(L)'
;MAESTSEIAGSLVPVARQQAMILLEAGYIWLDMGKVDKAKDVFAGAAVLMPKSEVPQLALGALEFAQGRHDKALQAYRAAQRLAPNSALPRAHAGEALLFMGKVPEATKELKAAMELEPESDGARLAQALMQAKDAGALPPPKK
;
A
#
# COMPACT_ATOMS: atom_id res chain seq x y z
N MET A 1 -32.44 -18.52 18.49
CA MET A 1 -31.42 -17.53 18.83
C MET A 1 -30.51 -17.27 17.62
N ALA A 2 -30.37 -16.06 17.23
CA ALA A 2 -29.46 -15.74 16.15
C ALA A 2 -28.03 -15.93 16.66
N GLU A 3 -27.22 -16.73 15.96
CA GLU A 3 -25.78 -16.72 16.13
C GLU A 3 -25.31 -15.26 15.92
N SER A 4 -24.45 -14.77 16.82
CA SER A 4 -24.00 -13.40 16.70
C SER A 4 -23.28 -13.20 15.37
N THR A 5 -23.50 -12.09 14.72
CA THR A 5 -22.81 -11.72 13.48
C THR A 5 -21.28 -11.79 13.63
N SER A 6 -20.77 -11.69 14.86
CA SER A 6 -19.34 -11.81 15.15
C SER A 6 -18.83 -13.25 15.06
N GLU A 7 -19.65 -14.25 15.43
CA GLU A 7 -19.29 -15.67 15.30
C GLU A 7 -19.31 -16.12 13.84
N ILE A 8 -20.31 -15.67 13.08
CA ILE A 8 -20.39 -15.93 11.65
C ILE A 8 -19.19 -15.27 10.94
N ALA A 9 -18.88 -14.03 11.28
CA ALA A 9 -17.72 -13.34 10.73
C ALA A 9 -16.41 -14.05 11.09
N GLY A 10 -16.28 -14.56 12.31
CA GLY A 10 -15.10 -15.30 12.76
C GLY A 10 -14.91 -16.62 12.00
N SER A 11 -16.00 -17.33 11.70
CA SER A 11 -15.94 -18.58 10.95
C SER A 11 -15.67 -18.40 9.45
N LEU A 12 -16.04 -17.25 8.90
CA LEU A 12 -15.83 -16.93 7.48
C LEU A 12 -14.45 -16.31 7.19
N VAL A 13 -13.75 -15.80 8.22
CA VAL A 13 -12.48 -15.10 8.07
C VAL A 13 -11.41 -15.89 7.28
N PRO A 14 -11.17 -17.20 7.51
CA PRO A 14 -10.15 -17.92 6.73
C PRO A 14 -10.50 -18.03 5.24
N VAL A 15 -11.77 -18.27 4.92
CA VAL A 15 -12.24 -18.38 3.52
C VAL A 15 -12.21 -17.00 2.86
N ALA A 16 -12.71 -15.99 3.52
CA ALA A 16 -12.71 -14.61 3.04
C ALA A 16 -11.29 -14.12 2.76
N ARG A 17 -10.32 -14.47 3.63
CA ARG A 17 -8.92 -14.10 3.42
C ARG A 17 -8.34 -14.72 2.16
N GLN A 18 -8.56 -16.01 1.92
CA GLN A 18 -8.08 -16.67 0.70
C GLN A 18 -8.72 -16.07 -0.55
N GLN A 19 -10.02 -15.83 -0.51
CA GLN A 19 -10.74 -15.19 -1.61
C GLN A 19 -10.21 -13.78 -1.87
N ALA A 20 -9.95 -13.02 -0.82
CA ALA A 20 -9.43 -11.67 -0.93
C ALA A 20 -8.01 -11.66 -1.51
N MET A 21 -7.16 -12.64 -1.17
CA MET A 21 -5.82 -12.76 -1.78
C MET A 21 -5.90 -13.05 -3.27
N ILE A 22 -6.79 -13.94 -3.69
CA ILE A 22 -7.04 -14.22 -5.11
C ILE A 22 -7.53 -12.96 -5.84
N LEU A 23 -8.42 -12.19 -5.21
CA LEU A 23 -8.89 -10.92 -5.76
C LEU A 23 -7.75 -9.92 -5.93
N LEU A 24 -6.84 -9.83 -4.95
CA LEU A 24 -5.68 -8.94 -5.06
C LEU A 24 -4.78 -9.34 -6.24
N GLU A 25 -4.50 -10.63 -6.41
CA GLU A 25 -3.74 -11.12 -7.55
C GLU A 25 -4.43 -10.76 -8.88
N ALA A 26 -5.73 -11.02 -8.98
CA ALA A 26 -6.52 -10.65 -10.17
C ALA A 26 -6.49 -9.14 -10.41
N GLY A 27 -6.56 -8.33 -9.36
CA GLY A 27 -6.46 -6.88 -9.43
C GLY A 27 -5.14 -6.40 -10.01
N TYR A 28 -4.02 -6.98 -9.58
CA TYR A 28 -2.70 -6.65 -10.14
C TYR A 28 -2.57 -7.06 -11.61
N ILE A 29 -3.12 -8.21 -11.99
CA ILE A 29 -3.17 -8.62 -13.40
C ILE A 29 -3.95 -7.60 -14.24
N TRP A 30 -5.13 -7.17 -13.76
CA TRP A 30 -5.91 -6.14 -14.44
C TRP A 30 -5.15 -4.81 -14.57
N LEU A 31 -4.41 -4.44 -13.52
CA LEU A 31 -3.60 -3.21 -13.52
C LEU A 31 -2.48 -3.30 -14.56
N ASP A 32 -1.76 -4.42 -14.62
CA ASP A 32 -0.69 -4.66 -15.59
C ASP A 32 -1.23 -4.64 -17.04
N MET A 33 -2.49 -5.07 -17.22
CA MET A 33 -3.17 -4.99 -18.52
C MET A 33 -3.73 -3.61 -18.85
N GLY A 34 -3.53 -2.61 -17.98
CA GLY A 34 -4.09 -1.27 -18.14
C GLY A 34 -5.58 -1.17 -17.86
N LYS A 35 -6.19 -2.21 -17.30
CA LYS A 35 -7.62 -2.25 -16.95
C LYS A 35 -7.85 -1.67 -15.54
N VAL A 36 -7.61 -0.38 -15.41
CA VAL A 36 -7.55 0.32 -14.10
C VAL A 36 -8.88 0.23 -13.36
N ASP A 37 -10.00 0.43 -14.02
CA ASP A 37 -11.33 0.39 -13.36
C ASP A 37 -11.63 -1.00 -12.81
N LYS A 38 -11.29 -2.05 -13.54
CA LYS A 38 -11.45 -3.43 -13.09
C LYS A 38 -10.55 -3.74 -11.90
N ALA A 39 -9.29 -3.29 -11.94
CA ALA A 39 -8.34 -3.42 -10.83
C ALA A 39 -8.88 -2.72 -9.58
N LYS A 40 -9.36 -1.51 -9.72
CA LYS A 40 -9.91 -0.71 -8.61
C LYS A 40 -11.10 -1.41 -7.96
N ASP A 41 -12.04 -1.93 -8.74
CA ASP A 41 -13.21 -2.65 -8.22
C ASP A 41 -12.79 -3.89 -7.43
N VAL A 42 -11.82 -4.62 -7.94
CA VAL A 42 -11.30 -5.83 -7.31
C VAL A 42 -10.57 -5.49 -5.99
N PHE A 43 -9.73 -4.47 -5.98
CA PHE A 43 -9.04 -4.03 -4.75
C PHE A 43 -10.02 -3.49 -3.71
N ALA A 44 -11.04 -2.76 -4.12
CA ALA A 44 -12.10 -2.29 -3.22
C ALA A 44 -12.89 -3.47 -2.63
N GLY A 45 -13.18 -4.48 -3.43
CA GLY A 45 -13.81 -5.72 -2.94
C GLY A 45 -12.95 -6.44 -1.91
N ALA A 46 -11.65 -6.57 -2.17
CA ALA A 46 -10.71 -7.14 -1.20
C ALA A 46 -10.66 -6.35 0.11
N ALA A 47 -10.73 -5.02 0.04
CA ALA A 47 -10.76 -4.17 1.24
C ALA A 47 -12.02 -4.43 2.09
N VAL A 48 -13.16 -4.68 1.46
CA VAL A 48 -14.40 -5.04 2.17
C VAL A 48 -14.25 -6.40 2.87
N LEU A 49 -13.62 -7.37 2.22
CA LEU A 49 -13.40 -8.70 2.77
C LEU A 49 -12.33 -8.73 3.87
N MET A 50 -11.36 -7.83 3.81
CA MET A 50 -10.27 -7.74 4.78
C MET A 50 -10.14 -6.31 5.35
N PRO A 51 -11.14 -5.83 6.12
CA PRO A 51 -11.17 -4.43 6.56
C PRO A 51 -10.06 -4.07 7.56
N LYS A 52 -9.46 -5.06 8.21
CA LYS A 52 -8.37 -4.87 9.18
C LYS A 52 -6.98 -5.08 8.58
N SER A 53 -6.89 -5.52 7.32
CA SER A 53 -5.62 -5.73 6.64
C SER A 53 -5.18 -4.47 5.90
N GLU A 54 -3.90 -4.16 5.99
CA GLU A 54 -3.26 -3.09 5.26
C GLU A 54 -3.09 -3.41 3.76
N VAL A 55 -3.13 -4.70 3.39
CA VAL A 55 -2.76 -5.15 2.05
C VAL A 55 -3.67 -4.57 0.96
N PRO A 56 -5.01 -4.57 1.09
CA PRO A 56 -5.86 -3.92 0.08
C PRO A 56 -5.63 -2.41 -0.05
N GLN A 57 -5.28 -1.72 1.05
CA GLN A 57 -4.98 -0.29 1.01
C GLN A 57 -3.66 -0.02 0.28
N LEU A 58 -2.66 -0.87 0.47
CA LEU A 58 -1.41 -0.81 -0.29
C LEU A 58 -1.68 -1.02 -1.80
N ALA A 59 -2.55 -1.96 -2.15
CA ALA A 59 -2.93 -2.21 -3.54
C ALA A 59 -3.64 -1.02 -4.17
N LEU A 60 -4.59 -0.40 -3.46
CA LEU A 60 -5.26 0.83 -3.91
C LEU A 60 -4.27 1.99 -4.05
N GLY A 61 -3.33 2.13 -3.13
CA GLY A 61 -2.25 3.10 -3.22
C GLY A 61 -1.38 2.89 -4.46
N ALA A 62 -0.98 1.65 -4.72
CA ALA A 62 -0.20 1.31 -5.92
C ALA A 62 -0.95 1.63 -7.21
N LEU A 63 -2.26 1.39 -7.25
CA LEU A 63 -3.10 1.75 -8.39
C LEU A 63 -3.10 3.27 -8.62
N GLU A 64 -3.32 4.07 -7.59
CA GLU A 64 -3.30 5.53 -7.69
C GLU A 64 -1.91 6.04 -8.09
N PHE A 65 -0.86 5.46 -7.52
CA PHE A 65 0.52 5.80 -7.86
C PHE A 65 0.81 5.53 -9.36
N ALA A 66 0.40 4.37 -9.87
CA ALA A 66 0.57 4.01 -11.29
C ALA A 66 -0.17 4.99 -12.23
N GLN A 67 -1.24 5.63 -11.76
CA GLN A 67 -1.99 6.65 -12.49
C GLN A 67 -1.40 8.05 -12.34
N GLY A 68 -0.27 8.20 -11.64
CA GLY A 68 0.35 9.51 -11.38
C GLY A 68 -0.38 10.33 -10.31
N ARG A 69 -1.33 9.75 -9.61
CA ARG A 69 -2.09 10.42 -8.55
C ARG A 69 -1.43 10.18 -7.19
N HIS A 70 -0.26 10.79 -7.01
CA HIS A 70 0.60 10.54 -5.84
C HIS A 70 -0.01 11.01 -4.52
N ASP A 71 -0.83 12.06 -4.53
CA ASP A 71 -1.59 12.53 -3.37
C ASP A 71 -2.61 11.49 -2.89
N LYS A 72 -3.34 10.87 -3.82
CA LYS A 72 -4.29 9.81 -3.51
C LYS A 72 -3.58 8.51 -3.09
N ALA A 73 -2.45 8.21 -3.72
CA ALA A 73 -1.60 7.10 -3.29
C ALA A 73 -1.15 7.29 -1.85
N LEU A 74 -0.68 8.48 -1.48
CA LEU A 74 -0.28 8.81 -0.12
C LEU A 74 -1.43 8.62 0.89
N GLN A 75 -2.64 9.03 0.55
CA GLN A 75 -3.82 8.80 1.40
C GLN A 75 -4.06 7.31 1.67
N ALA A 76 -3.99 6.47 0.63
CA ALA A 76 -4.15 5.02 0.76
C ALA A 76 -3.01 4.41 1.59
N TYR A 77 -1.77 4.82 1.38
CA TYR A 77 -0.62 4.36 2.17
C TYR A 77 -0.72 4.78 3.64
N ARG A 78 -1.25 5.96 3.92
CA ARG A 78 -1.54 6.40 5.29
C ARG A 78 -2.64 5.56 5.94
N ALA A 79 -3.67 5.19 5.19
CA ALA A 79 -4.69 4.25 5.67
C ALA A 79 -4.08 2.88 5.99
N ALA A 80 -3.21 2.37 5.13
CA ALA A 80 -2.47 1.12 5.38
C ALA A 80 -1.61 1.23 6.65
N GLN A 81 -0.92 2.34 6.84
CA GLN A 81 -0.09 2.61 8.02
C GLN A 81 -0.90 2.58 9.32
N ARG A 82 -2.12 3.14 9.30
CA ARG A 82 -3.00 3.09 10.47
C ARG A 82 -3.46 1.67 10.81
N LEU A 83 -3.65 0.82 9.80
CA LEU A 83 -4.02 -0.59 9.99
C LEU A 83 -2.84 -1.44 10.45
N ALA A 84 -1.63 -1.10 10.04
CA ALA A 84 -0.41 -1.84 10.36
C ALA A 84 0.70 -0.89 10.83
N PRO A 85 0.57 -0.28 12.04
CA PRO A 85 1.48 0.77 12.49
C PRO A 85 2.91 0.28 12.71
N ASN A 86 3.12 -1.02 12.90
CA ASN A 86 4.43 -1.62 13.10
C ASN A 86 5.05 -2.18 11.81
N SER A 87 4.39 -2.03 10.68
CA SER A 87 4.90 -2.45 9.37
C SER A 87 5.67 -1.31 8.71
N ALA A 88 6.86 -1.63 8.21
CA ALA A 88 7.70 -0.67 7.48
C ALA A 88 7.16 -0.37 6.08
N LEU A 89 6.47 -1.32 5.45
CA LEU A 89 6.08 -1.23 4.04
C LEU A 89 5.15 -0.04 3.75
N PRO A 90 4.07 0.22 4.52
CA PRO A 90 3.25 1.40 4.29
C PRO A 90 4.02 2.73 4.41
N ARG A 91 4.96 2.81 5.35
CA ARG A 91 5.81 4.01 5.52
C ARG A 91 6.75 4.20 4.34
N ALA A 92 7.35 3.13 3.85
CA ALA A 92 8.23 3.17 2.68
C ALA A 92 7.47 3.66 1.44
N HIS A 93 6.29 3.14 1.19
CA HIS A 93 5.44 3.61 0.08
C HIS A 93 4.95 5.05 0.28
N ALA A 94 4.64 5.46 1.51
CA ALA A 94 4.33 6.87 1.80
C ALA A 94 5.52 7.78 1.47
N GLY A 95 6.73 7.38 1.83
CA GLY A 95 7.97 8.08 1.48
C GLY A 95 8.17 8.16 -0.03
N GLU A 96 7.91 7.08 -0.75
CA GLU A 96 7.96 7.05 -2.22
C GLU A 96 6.99 8.09 -2.82
N ALA A 97 5.75 8.08 -2.41
CA ALA A 97 4.75 9.05 -2.89
C ALA A 97 5.18 10.49 -2.59
N LEU A 98 5.70 10.74 -1.39
CA LEU A 98 6.19 12.07 -0.99
C LEU A 98 7.38 12.53 -1.85
N LEU A 99 8.30 11.62 -2.23
CA LEU A 99 9.40 11.95 -3.16
C LEU A 99 8.85 12.41 -4.50
N PHE A 100 7.89 11.68 -5.06
CA PHE A 100 7.27 12.03 -6.34
C PHE A 100 6.42 13.31 -6.28
N MET A 101 5.96 13.70 -5.09
CA MET A 101 5.31 14.99 -4.84
C MET A 101 6.31 16.14 -4.63
N GLY A 102 7.61 15.85 -4.62
CA GLY A 102 8.65 16.84 -4.36
C GLY A 102 8.81 17.23 -2.90
N LYS A 103 8.21 16.49 -1.98
CA LYS A 103 8.26 16.73 -0.52
C LYS A 103 9.42 15.95 0.10
N VAL A 104 10.64 16.30 -0.30
CA VAL A 104 11.86 15.55 0.03
C VAL A 104 12.14 15.45 1.53
N PRO A 105 12.05 16.52 2.34
CA PRO A 105 12.29 16.41 3.77
C PRO A 105 11.32 15.46 4.47
N GLU A 106 10.03 15.53 4.15
CA GLU A 106 9.00 14.66 4.71
C GLU A 106 9.22 13.21 4.26
N ALA A 107 9.54 13.00 2.99
CA ALA A 107 9.87 11.69 2.43
C ALA A 107 11.05 11.05 3.17
N THR A 108 12.13 11.81 3.35
CA THR A 108 13.34 11.34 4.06
C THR A 108 13.01 10.88 5.46
N LYS A 109 12.18 11.62 6.18
CA LYS A 109 11.72 11.25 7.53
C LYS A 109 10.97 9.92 7.51
N GLU A 110 10.04 9.74 6.59
CA GLU A 110 9.27 8.50 6.47
C GLU A 110 10.14 7.30 6.10
N LEU A 111 11.06 7.47 5.17
CA LEU A 111 11.96 6.40 4.73
C LEU A 111 12.91 5.97 5.85
N LYS A 112 13.46 6.92 6.60
CA LYS A 112 14.29 6.61 7.79
C LYS A 112 13.48 5.88 8.85
N ALA A 113 12.26 6.33 9.13
CA ALA A 113 11.38 5.69 10.08
C ALA A 113 11.04 4.25 9.65
N ALA A 114 10.82 4.00 8.36
CA ALA A 114 10.59 2.64 7.84
C ALA A 114 11.78 1.71 8.10
N MET A 115 13.01 2.20 7.85
CA MET A 115 14.22 1.41 8.07
C MET A 115 14.45 1.07 9.56
N GLU A 116 14.10 1.98 10.47
CA GLU A 116 14.25 1.78 11.90
C GLU A 116 13.15 0.90 12.49
N LEU A 117 11.93 1.01 11.96
CA LEU A 117 10.74 0.33 12.50
C LEU A 117 10.83 -1.20 12.34
N GLU A 118 11.27 -1.66 11.20
CA GLU A 118 11.29 -3.08 10.85
C GLU A 118 12.54 -3.37 10.00
N PRO A 119 13.76 -3.35 10.61
CA PRO A 119 15.00 -3.60 9.88
C PRO A 119 14.95 -4.93 9.13
N GLU A 120 15.60 -4.98 7.97
CA GLU A 120 15.68 -6.16 7.08
C GLU A 120 14.35 -6.60 6.44
N SER A 121 13.24 -5.92 6.73
CA SER A 121 11.96 -6.16 6.05
C SER A 121 12.00 -5.68 4.60
N ASP A 122 11.03 -6.11 3.80
CA ASP A 122 10.85 -5.60 2.43
C ASP A 122 10.61 -4.09 2.41
N GLY A 123 9.87 -3.57 3.40
CA GLY A 123 9.66 -2.14 3.56
C GLY A 123 10.95 -1.38 3.83
N ALA A 124 11.83 -1.91 4.70
CA ALA A 124 13.14 -1.31 4.98
C ALA A 124 14.04 -1.34 3.73
N ARG A 125 14.04 -2.45 2.99
CA ARG A 125 14.79 -2.56 1.73
C ARG A 125 14.31 -1.58 0.67
N LEU A 126 13.00 -1.42 0.52
CA LEU A 126 12.41 -0.43 -0.37
C LEU A 126 12.82 0.98 0.06
N ALA A 127 12.72 1.31 1.35
CA ALA A 127 13.11 2.61 1.87
C ALA A 127 14.59 2.90 1.61
N GLN A 128 15.46 1.93 1.81
CA GLN A 128 16.89 2.06 1.53
C GLN A 128 17.16 2.32 0.05
N ALA A 129 16.52 1.57 -0.85
CA ALA A 129 16.65 1.75 -2.29
C ALA A 129 16.19 3.14 -2.74
N LEU A 130 15.08 3.63 -2.18
CA LEU A 130 14.56 4.97 -2.48
C LEU A 130 15.50 6.07 -1.97
N MET A 131 16.10 5.89 -0.78
CA MET A 131 17.09 6.82 -0.25
C MET A 131 18.33 6.88 -1.15
N GLN A 132 18.82 5.73 -1.59
CA GLN A 132 19.96 5.66 -2.50
C GLN A 132 19.65 6.33 -3.85
N ALA A 133 18.48 6.08 -4.42
CA ALA A 133 18.05 6.70 -5.67
C ALA A 133 17.91 8.22 -5.53
N LYS A 134 17.37 8.69 -4.41
CA LYS A 134 17.28 10.12 -4.10
C LYS A 134 18.67 10.75 -4.01
N ASP A 135 19.58 10.14 -3.27
CA ASP A 135 20.95 10.67 -3.07
C ASP A 135 21.75 10.66 -4.38
N ALA A 136 21.47 9.72 -5.27
CA ALA A 136 22.04 9.68 -6.62
C ALA A 136 21.40 10.67 -7.61
N GLY A 137 20.38 11.42 -7.17
CA GLY A 137 19.67 12.37 -8.03
C GLY A 137 18.72 11.72 -9.03
N ALA A 138 18.41 10.44 -8.87
CA ALA A 138 17.52 9.71 -9.78
C ALA A 138 16.03 9.95 -9.48
N LEU A 139 15.69 10.34 -8.26
CA LEU A 139 14.31 10.55 -7.81
C LEU A 139 14.18 11.81 -6.96
N PRO A 140 13.09 12.56 -7.06
CA PRO A 140 12.02 12.38 -8.06
C PRO A 140 12.49 12.80 -9.46
N PRO A 141 11.84 12.29 -10.54
CA PRO A 141 12.15 12.79 -11.86
C PRO A 141 11.90 14.30 -11.92
N PRO A 142 12.66 15.06 -12.70
CA PRO A 142 12.53 16.52 -12.76
C PRO A 142 11.10 16.90 -13.14
N LYS A 143 10.50 17.79 -12.36
CA LYS A 143 9.22 18.41 -12.73
C LYS A 143 9.44 19.23 -14.00
N LYS A 144 8.69 18.88 -15.03
CA LYS A 144 8.62 19.74 -16.21
C LYS A 144 7.79 20.98 -15.90
#